data_8b592ab27947e03ff98aacc7c4edca9f
#
_entry.id   8b592ab27947e03ff98aacc7c4edca9f
#
_cell.length_a   1.000
_cell.length_b   1.000
_cell.length_c   1.000
_cell.angle_alpha   90.00
_cell.angle_beta   90.00
_cell.angle_gamma   90.00
#
_symmetry.space_group_name_H-M   'P 1'
#
loop_
_entity.id
_entity.type
_entity.pdbx_description
1 polymer ?
#
loop_
_entity_poly.entity_id
_entity_poly.type
_entity_poly.pdbx_seq_one_letter_code
_entity_poly.pdbx_strand_id
1 'polypeptide(L)'
;MNLLNDKWIPILRMSGKSEDISPHQIITDQETDPVLSICSPYPHFDAALLQFLIGLFQWMELLEDEEDLMDLLISSPSPNEVSDKLNSIKHAFELFDDKTPFMQENPLVGGSFTIEMLGLERPGENTRKLRTDWFYKHDVIKGVHPHAAAMMLL
;
A
#
# COMPACT_ATOMS: atom_id res chain seq x y z
N MET A 1 9.49 4.76 -7.87
CA MET A 1 9.03 4.60 -6.47
C MET A 1 8.94 3.13 -6.17
N ASN A 2 9.71 2.70 -5.17
CA ASN A 2 9.72 1.30 -4.75
C ASN A 2 8.89 1.11 -3.48
N LEU A 3 7.86 0.28 -3.55
CA LEU A 3 6.89 0.13 -2.46
C LEU A 3 7.44 -0.58 -1.21
N LEU A 4 8.60 -1.22 -1.29
CA LEU A 4 9.26 -1.85 -0.12
C LEU A 4 10.18 -0.88 0.63
N ASN A 5 10.75 0.12 -0.07
CA ASN A 5 11.79 0.98 0.50
C ASN A 5 11.32 2.40 0.77
N ASP A 6 10.41 2.92 -0.08
CA ASP A 6 9.95 4.29 0.06
C ASP A 6 8.90 4.41 1.16
N LYS A 7 8.81 5.59 1.75
CA LYS A 7 7.83 5.90 2.80
C LYS A 7 6.52 6.32 2.13
N TRP A 8 5.49 5.50 2.26
CA TRP A 8 4.19 5.76 1.61
C TRP A 8 2.98 5.24 2.39
N ILE A 9 3.21 4.47 3.47
CA ILE A 9 2.14 3.95 4.32
C ILE A 9 1.88 4.97 5.43
N PRO A 10 0.72 5.62 5.43
CA PRO A 10 0.36 6.59 6.45
C PRO A 10 0.00 5.88 7.76
N ILE A 11 0.65 6.30 8.84
CA ILE A 11 0.44 5.73 10.17
C ILE A 11 0.23 6.81 11.23
N LEU A 12 -0.35 6.37 12.35
CA LEU A 12 -0.41 7.10 13.60
C LEU A 12 0.44 6.36 14.63
N ARG A 13 1.33 7.07 15.31
CA ARG A 13 2.14 6.55 16.40
C ARG A 13 1.47 6.72 17.75
N MET A 14 1.93 6.00 18.76
CA MET A 14 1.44 6.10 20.15
C MET A 14 1.58 7.51 20.73
N SER A 15 2.58 8.28 20.32
CA SER A 15 2.75 9.70 20.69
C SER A 15 1.69 10.62 20.09
N GLY A 16 0.87 10.14 19.16
CA GLY A 16 -0.07 10.95 18.38
C GLY A 16 0.55 11.57 17.11
N LYS A 17 1.81 11.29 16.78
CA LYS A 17 2.46 11.75 15.55
C LYS A 17 1.95 10.96 14.35
N SER A 18 1.52 11.66 13.30
CA SER A 18 1.22 11.07 11.99
C SER A 18 2.41 11.24 11.06
N GLU A 19 2.76 10.18 10.35
CA GLU A 19 3.83 10.18 9.35
C GLU A 19 3.65 9.05 8.34
N ASP A 20 4.34 9.15 7.19
CA ASP A 20 4.45 8.05 6.24
C ASP A 20 5.70 7.22 6.55
N ILE A 21 5.56 5.90 6.53
CA ILE A 21 6.65 4.95 6.74
C ILE A 21 6.75 3.94 5.59
N SER A 22 7.90 3.26 5.49
CA SER A 22 8.06 2.11 4.61
C SER A 22 7.55 0.82 5.29
N PRO A 23 7.18 -0.23 4.52
CA PRO A 23 6.57 -1.45 5.08
C PRO A 23 7.36 -2.08 6.23
N HIS A 24 8.69 -2.17 6.11
CA HIS A 24 9.53 -2.79 7.14
C HIS A 24 9.48 -2.04 8.48
N GLN A 25 9.21 -0.74 8.47
CA GLN A 25 9.14 0.08 9.69
C GLN A 25 7.89 -0.21 10.55
N ILE A 26 6.94 -1.01 10.04
CA ILE A 26 5.81 -1.51 10.85
C ILE A 26 6.28 -2.47 11.95
N ILE A 27 7.34 -3.23 11.71
CA ILE A 27 7.88 -4.24 12.65
C ILE A 27 9.26 -3.88 13.20
N THR A 28 9.93 -2.86 12.63
CA THR A 28 11.18 -2.31 13.14
C THR A 28 10.91 -0.96 13.82
N ASP A 29 11.85 -0.46 14.60
CA ASP A 29 11.77 0.87 15.24
C ASP A 29 10.55 1.08 16.17
N GLN A 30 10.09 -0.01 16.83
CA GLN A 30 8.90 0.03 17.69
C GLN A 30 9.19 0.33 19.16
N GLU A 31 10.46 0.39 19.56
CA GLU A 31 10.86 0.46 20.97
C GLU A 31 10.52 1.78 21.66
N THR A 32 10.63 2.89 20.96
CA THR A 32 10.45 4.23 21.55
C THR A 32 9.07 4.82 21.32
N ASP A 33 8.53 4.65 20.14
CA ASP A 33 7.22 5.22 19.73
C ASP A 33 6.55 4.28 18.72
N PRO A 34 5.91 3.20 19.19
CA PRO A 34 5.35 2.18 18.32
C PRO A 34 4.22 2.70 17.45
N VAL A 35 4.00 2.02 16.33
CA VAL A 35 2.86 2.28 15.44
C VAL A 35 1.58 1.88 16.16
N LEU A 36 0.65 2.80 16.28
CA LEU A 36 -0.67 2.56 16.88
C LEU A 36 -1.66 2.01 15.84
N SER A 37 -1.68 2.60 14.66
CA SER A 37 -2.59 2.21 13.58
C SER A 37 -2.12 2.70 12.23
N ILE A 38 -2.59 2.06 11.16
CA ILE A 38 -2.63 2.64 9.83
C ILE A 38 -3.66 3.78 9.86
N CYS A 39 -3.40 4.87 9.15
CA CYS A 39 -4.25 6.06 9.18
C CYS A 39 -4.35 6.67 7.77
N SER A 40 -4.90 5.93 6.84
CA SER A 40 -5.15 6.40 5.49
C SER A 40 -6.41 7.29 5.40
N PRO A 41 -6.62 8.03 4.30
CA PRO A 41 -7.82 8.85 4.14
C PRO A 41 -9.13 8.07 4.15
N TYR A 42 -9.09 6.76 3.84
CA TYR A 42 -10.29 5.93 3.71
C TYR A 42 -10.11 4.55 4.34
N PRO A 43 -11.08 4.06 5.11
CA PRO A 43 -10.98 2.76 5.83
C PRO A 43 -10.69 1.55 4.93
N HIS A 44 -11.13 1.57 3.67
CA HIS A 44 -10.84 0.47 2.75
C HIS A 44 -9.36 0.42 2.34
N PHE A 45 -8.68 1.56 2.30
CA PHE A 45 -7.22 1.59 2.10
C PHE A 45 -6.48 1.04 3.32
N ASP A 46 -6.96 1.30 4.55
CA ASP A 46 -6.39 0.69 5.74
C ASP A 46 -6.47 -0.83 5.70
N ALA A 47 -7.62 -1.37 5.26
CA ALA A 47 -7.81 -2.81 5.11
C ALA A 47 -6.90 -3.41 4.02
N ALA A 48 -6.78 -2.75 2.88
CA ALA A 48 -5.89 -3.19 1.79
C ALA A 48 -4.40 -3.15 2.21
N LEU A 49 -3.98 -2.07 2.87
CA LEU A 49 -2.63 -1.95 3.42
C LEU A 49 -2.33 -3.03 4.45
N LEU A 50 -3.28 -3.33 5.34
CA LEU A 50 -3.12 -4.40 6.32
C LEU A 50 -2.95 -5.76 5.64
N GLN A 51 -3.76 -6.08 4.64
CA GLN A 51 -3.63 -7.33 3.87
C GLN A 51 -2.30 -7.41 3.14
N PHE A 52 -1.86 -6.32 2.53
CA PHE A 52 -0.56 -6.22 1.87
C PHE A 52 0.59 -6.51 2.85
N LEU A 53 0.57 -5.88 4.03
CA LEU A 53 1.59 -6.07 5.06
C LEU A 53 1.61 -7.50 5.60
N ILE A 54 0.44 -8.09 5.88
CA ILE A 54 0.33 -9.48 6.33
C ILE A 54 0.94 -10.42 5.28
N GLY A 55 0.57 -10.27 4.00
CA GLY A 55 1.12 -11.09 2.92
C GLY A 55 2.62 -10.93 2.76
N LEU A 56 3.13 -9.70 2.91
CA LEU A 56 4.56 -9.41 2.86
C LEU A 56 5.33 -10.09 4.00
N PHE A 57 4.82 -10.03 5.23
CA PHE A 57 5.46 -10.62 6.39
C PHE A 57 5.38 -12.16 6.39
N GLN A 58 4.29 -12.73 5.90
CA GLN A 58 4.17 -14.16 5.65
C GLN A 58 5.18 -14.63 4.59
N TRP A 59 5.32 -13.88 3.51
CA TRP A 59 6.31 -14.21 2.48
C TRP A 59 7.74 -14.18 3.03
N MET A 60 8.05 -13.29 3.97
CA MET A 60 9.35 -13.22 4.63
C MET A 60 9.58 -14.36 5.65
N GLU A 61 8.61 -15.25 5.87
CA GLU A 61 8.68 -16.30 6.89
C GLU A 61 8.95 -15.73 8.30
N LEU A 62 8.31 -14.60 8.60
CA LEU A 62 8.40 -13.96 9.92
C LEU A 62 7.19 -14.29 10.80
N LEU A 63 6.17 -14.95 10.25
CA LEU A 63 4.92 -15.29 10.90
C LEU A 63 4.46 -16.67 10.43
N GLU A 64 5.11 -17.72 10.88
CA GLU A 64 4.71 -19.10 10.58
C GLU A 64 3.76 -19.67 11.61
N ASP A 65 3.96 -19.30 12.89
CA ASP A 65 3.15 -19.78 14.01
C ASP A 65 2.93 -18.70 15.10
N GLU A 66 2.27 -19.09 16.21
CA GLU A 66 1.99 -18.19 17.33
C GLU A 66 3.26 -17.82 18.13
N GLU A 67 4.29 -18.65 18.10
CA GLU A 67 5.57 -18.40 18.79
C GLU A 67 6.33 -17.28 18.08
N ASP A 68 6.38 -17.32 16.75
CA ASP A 68 6.95 -16.24 15.93
C ASP A 68 6.27 -14.89 16.17
N LEU A 69 4.94 -14.88 16.28
CA LEU A 69 4.20 -13.67 16.59
C LEU A 69 4.57 -13.12 17.97
N MET A 70 4.70 -13.98 18.96
CA MET A 70 5.11 -13.57 20.30
C MET A 70 6.54 -13.04 20.31
N ASP A 71 7.45 -13.65 19.57
CA ASP A 71 8.84 -13.21 19.45
C ASP A 71 8.92 -11.82 18.78
N LEU A 72 8.14 -11.57 17.73
CA LEU A 72 8.05 -10.25 17.10
C LEU A 72 7.52 -9.16 18.05
N LEU A 73 6.57 -9.51 18.92
CA LEU A 73 6.02 -8.59 19.92
C LEU A 73 7.03 -8.29 21.06
N ILE A 74 7.91 -9.22 21.38
CA ILE A 74 8.91 -9.08 22.44
C ILE A 74 10.18 -8.40 21.93
N SER A 75 10.60 -8.71 20.71
CA SER A 75 11.84 -8.23 20.11
C SER A 75 11.65 -7.91 18.64
N SER A 76 11.68 -6.63 18.31
CA SER A 76 11.64 -6.20 16.90
C SER A 76 12.85 -6.74 16.13
N PRO A 77 12.65 -7.27 14.91
CA PRO A 77 13.75 -7.70 14.06
C PRO A 77 14.64 -6.52 13.67
N SER A 78 15.91 -6.80 13.41
CA SER A 78 16.80 -5.73 12.97
C SER A 78 16.40 -5.21 11.56
N PRO A 79 16.49 -3.90 11.29
CA PRO A 79 16.20 -3.34 9.98
C PRO A 79 17.01 -3.98 8.84
N ASN A 80 18.24 -4.43 9.12
CA ASN A 80 19.10 -5.07 8.12
C ASN A 80 18.58 -6.47 7.74
N GLU A 81 18.15 -7.29 8.69
CA GLU A 81 17.59 -8.63 8.42
C GLU A 81 16.34 -8.55 7.56
N VAL A 82 15.45 -7.61 7.88
CA VAL A 82 14.24 -7.39 7.10
C VAL A 82 14.58 -6.87 5.69
N SER A 83 15.51 -5.93 5.59
CA SER A 83 15.95 -5.37 4.30
C SER A 83 16.57 -6.44 3.41
N ASP A 84 17.40 -7.33 3.95
CA ASP A 84 18.06 -8.40 3.17
C ASP A 84 17.03 -9.39 2.61
N LYS A 85 16.01 -9.76 3.39
CA LYS A 85 14.91 -10.59 2.91
C LYS A 85 14.13 -9.90 1.77
N LEU A 86 13.80 -8.61 1.92
CA LEU A 86 13.05 -7.85 0.92
C LEU A 86 13.83 -7.56 -0.36
N ASN A 87 15.16 -7.49 -0.31
CA ASN A 87 15.98 -7.18 -1.48
C ASN A 87 15.79 -8.17 -2.63
N SER A 88 15.50 -9.45 -2.35
CA SER A 88 15.30 -10.48 -3.36
C SER A 88 14.10 -10.23 -4.27
N ILE A 89 13.03 -9.59 -3.74
CA ILE A 89 11.78 -9.31 -4.45
C ILE A 89 11.60 -7.82 -4.79
N LYS A 90 12.54 -6.98 -4.41
CA LYS A 90 12.45 -5.53 -4.59
C LYS A 90 12.07 -5.12 -6.02
N HIS A 91 12.57 -5.82 -7.03
CA HIS A 91 12.31 -5.52 -8.44
C HIS A 91 10.83 -5.65 -8.83
N ALA A 92 10.05 -6.48 -8.13
CA ALA A 92 8.62 -6.66 -8.39
C ALA A 92 7.74 -5.57 -7.75
N PHE A 93 8.33 -4.67 -6.95
CA PHE A 93 7.61 -3.64 -6.20
C PHE A 93 7.91 -2.21 -6.70
N GLU A 94 8.39 -2.08 -7.93
CA GLU A 94 8.53 -0.78 -8.58
C GLU A 94 7.20 -0.32 -9.16
N LEU A 95 6.64 0.79 -8.62
CA LEU A 95 5.35 1.33 -9.05
C LEU A 95 5.38 1.84 -10.49
N PHE A 96 6.51 2.39 -10.93
CA PHE A 96 6.70 3.03 -12.24
C PHE A 96 7.87 2.37 -13.00
N ASP A 97 7.81 1.06 -13.16
CA ASP A 97 8.75 0.33 -14.02
C ASP A 97 8.23 0.27 -15.46
N ASP A 98 9.13 0.41 -16.44
CA ASP A 98 8.75 0.38 -17.86
C ASP A 98 8.39 -1.01 -18.38
N LYS A 99 8.79 -2.07 -17.65
CA LYS A 99 8.61 -3.47 -18.08
C LYS A 99 7.67 -4.26 -17.20
N THR A 100 7.85 -4.14 -15.89
CA THR A 100 7.13 -4.92 -14.87
C THR A 100 6.67 -4.03 -13.72
N PRO A 101 5.79 -3.04 -13.97
CA PRO A 101 5.29 -2.18 -12.90
C PRO A 101 4.42 -2.97 -11.92
N PHE A 102 4.53 -2.64 -10.64
CA PHE A 102 3.82 -3.34 -9.57
C PHE A 102 2.31 -3.41 -9.83
N MET A 103 1.74 -4.62 -9.82
CA MET A 103 0.31 -4.92 -10.04
C MET A 103 -0.28 -4.31 -11.33
N GLN A 104 0.53 -4.03 -12.32
CA GLN A 104 0.09 -3.47 -13.59
C GLN A 104 0.55 -4.36 -14.75
N GLU A 105 -0.25 -4.44 -15.79
CA GLU A 105 0.08 -5.20 -17.01
C GLU A 105 0.79 -4.29 -18.03
N ASN A 106 1.90 -4.78 -18.59
CA ASN A 106 2.64 -4.08 -19.62
C ASN A 106 3.11 -5.07 -20.73
N PRO A 107 2.86 -4.82 -22.03
CA PRO A 107 2.09 -3.67 -22.54
C PRO A 107 0.58 -3.84 -22.39
N LEU A 108 -0.11 -2.75 -22.10
CA LEU A 108 -1.58 -2.72 -22.11
C LEU A 108 -2.08 -2.92 -23.54
N VAL A 109 -2.79 -4.03 -23.76
CA VAL A 109 -3.47 -4.31 -25.02
C VAL A 109 -4.94 -3.89 -24.87
N GLY A 110 -5.31 -2.71 -25.37
CA GLY A 110 -6.68 -2.24 -25.27
C GLY A 110 -6.82 -0.72 -25.13
N GLY A 111 -8.03 -0.26 -24.85
CA GLY A 111 -8.34 1.17 -24.67
C GLY A 111 -7.75 1.74 -23.39
N SER A 112 -7.35 3.01 -23.43
CA SER A 112 -6.92 3.73 -22.26
C SER A 112 -8.13 4.15 -21.41
N PHE A 113 -8.01 3.97 -20.10
CA PHE A 113 -8.97 4.49 -19.13
C PHE A 113 -8.36 5.67 -18.38
N THR A 114 -9.21 6.54 -17.84
CA THR A 114 -8.73 7.64 -17.00
C THR A 114 -8.35 7.12 -15.60
N ILE A 115 -7.42 7.80 -14.93
CA ILE A 115 -6.98 7.47 -13.57
C ILE A 115 -8.15 7.43 -12.56
N GLU A 116 -9.24 8.14 -12.84
CA GLU A 116 -10.47 8.09 -12.04
C GLU A 116 -11.05 6.68 -11.90
N MET A 117 -10.72 5.78 -12.84
CA MET A 117 -11.23 4.39 -12.79
C MET A 117 -10.68 3.56 -11.64
N LEU A 118 -9.58 3.96 -11.05
CA LEU A 118 -9.04 3.33 -9.84
C LEU A 118 -9.82 3.72 -8.58
N GLY A 119 -10.63 4.79 -8.64
CA GLY A 119 -11.42 5.25 -7.50
C GLY A 119 -12.69 4.42 -7.29
N LEU A 120 -12.92 3.92 -6.06
CA LEU A 120 -14.14 3.18 -5.69
C LEU A 120 -15.42 4.01 -5.84
N GLU A 121 -15.32 5.32 -5.69
CA GLU A 121 -16.48 6.23 -5.79
C GLU A 121 -16.93 6.48 -7.22
N ARG A 122 -16.17 5.99 -8.20
CA ARG A 122 -16.49 6.21 -9.60
C ARG A 122 -17.78 5.47 -10.00
N PRO A 123 -18.76 6.16 -10.59
CA PRO A 123 -19.96 5.51 -11.08
C PRO A 123 -19.63 4.51 -12.20
N GLY A 124 -20.30 3.38 -12.18
CA GLY A 124 -20.20 2.38 -13.23
C GLY A 124 -20.61 2.92 -14.61
N GLU A 125 -20.22 2.22 -15.67
CA GLU A 125 -20.47 2.65 -17.04
C GLU A 125 -21.97 2.86 -17.35
N ASN A 126 -22.83 2.01 -16.81
CA ASN A 126 -24.29 2.16 -16.99
C ASN A 126 -24.83 3.42 -16.32
N THR A 127 -24.36 3.74 -15.12
CA THR A 127 -24.74 4.96 -14.40
C THR A 127 -24.33 6.20 -15.17
N ARG A 128 -23.12 6.18 -15.78
CA ARG A 128 -22.63 7.25 -16.64
C ARG A 128 -23.45 7.40 -17.93
N LYS A 129 -23.75 6.28 -18.60
CA LYS A 129 -24.57 6.27 -19.82
C LYS A 129 -26.00 6.82 -19.58
N LEU A 130 -26.57 6.46 -18.44
CA LEU A 130 -27.91 6.90 -18.04
C LEU A 130 -27.94 8.28 -17.39
N ARG A 131 -26.77 8.88 -17.12
CA ARG A 131 -26.63 10.18 -16.44
C ARG A 131 -27.36 10.22 -15.09
N THR A 132 -27.26 9.15 -14.32
CA THR A 132 -27.87 9.04 -12.99
C THR A 132 -26.88 9.35 -11.86
N ASP A 133 -25.69 9.77 -12.18
CA ASP A 133 -24.57 10.13 -11.30
C ASP A 133 -24.52 11.63 -10.98
N TRP A 134 -25.61 12.16 -10.52
CA TRP A 134 -25.87 13.60 -10.37
C TRP A 134 -24.86 14.38 -9.53
N PHE A 135 -24.22 13.70 -8.57
CA PHE A 135 -23.26 14.33 -7.65
C PHE A 135 -21.79 14.06 -8.01
N TYR A 136 -21.54 13.23 -9.04
CA TYR A 136 -20.18 12.91 -9.45
C TYR A 136 -19.73 13.84 -10.59
N LYS A 137 -18.57 14.45 -10.43
CA LYS A 137 -17.95 15.28 -11.46
C LYS A 137 -16.94 14.44 -12.24
N HIS A 138 -17.25 14.16 -13.49
CA HIS A 138 -16.35 13.45 -14.40
C HIS A 138 -15.17 14.30 -14.82
N ASP A 139 -14.04 13.64 -15.13
CA ASP A 139 -12.83 14.23 -15.71
C ASP A 139 -12.19 15.34 -14.86
N VAL A 140 -12.45 15.34 -13.55
CA VAL A 140 -11.87 16.31 -12.61
C VAL A 140 -10.48 15.85 -12.16
N ILE A 141 -10.30 14.54 -11.93
CA ILE A 141 -9.03 13.97 -11.46
C ILE A 141 -8.09 13.81 -12.65
N LYS A 142 -7.09 14.68 -12.74
CA LYS A 142 -6.07 14.65 -13.80
C LYS A 142 -4.84 13.81 -13.42
N GLY A 143 -4.67 13.52 -12.16
CA GLY A 143 -3.58 12.71 -11.61
C GLY A 143 -3.78 12.48 -10.13
N VAL A 144 -3.12 11.48 -9.60
CA VAL A 144 -3.10 11.16 -8.17
C VAL A 144 -1.65 11.13 -7.67
N HIS A 145 -1.47 11.40 -6.40
CA HIS A 145 -0.14 11.26 -5.78
C HIS A 145 0.30 9.79 -5.83
N PRO A 146 1.60 9.48 -6.06
CA PRO A 146 2.10 8.11 -6.12
C PRO A 146 1.69 7.22 -4.93
N HIS A 147 1.68 7.76 -3.71
CA HIS A 147 1.22 7.03 -2.51
C HIS A 147 -0.26 6.62 -2.62
N ALA A 148 -1.11 7.55 -3.10
CA ALA A 148 -2.52 7.25 -3.32
C ALA A 148 -2.72 6.22 -4.45
N ALA A 149 -1.94 6.33 -5.53
CA ALA A 149 -1.97 5.34 -6.62
C ALA A 149 -1.58 3.95 -6.13
N ALA A 150 -0.56 3.84 -5.28
CA ALA A 150 -0.17 2.58 -4.66
C ALA A 150 -1.30 1.97 -3.83
N MET A 151 -1.96 2.78 -2.98
CA MET A 151 -3.12 2.31 -2.18
C MET A 151 -4.33 1.92 -3.04
N MET A 152 -4.53 2.56 -4.18
CA MET A 152 -5.62 2.25 -5.11
C MET A 152 -5.39 0.95 -5.92
N LEU A 153 -4.14 0.50 -6.03
CA LEU A 153 -3.78 -0.75 -6.71
C LEU A 153 -3.87 -1.98 -5.79
N LEU A 154 -3.81 -1.80 -4.48
CA LEU A 154 -3.99 -2.85 -3.50
C LEU A 154 -5.46 -3.23 -3.34
#